data_f53156e9fac2a4395d2d2ad4dae731fa
#
_entry.id   f53156e9fac2a4395d2d2ad4dae731fa
#
_cell.length_a   1.000
_cell.length_b   1.000
_cell.length_c   1.000
_cell.angle_alpha   90.00
_cell.angle_beta   90.00
_cell.angle_gamma   90.00
#
_symmetry.space_group_name_H-M   'P 1'
#
loop_
_entity.id
_entity.type
_entity.pdbx_description
1 polymer ?
#
loop_
_entity_poly.entity_id
_entity_poly.type
_entity_poly.pdbx_seq_one_letter_code
_entity_poly.pdbx_strand_id
1 'polypeptide(L)'
;MRAVIYRENGPSSVLRLVGRPTPEPEPGEVRVQVHTSGVNPTDWKARSATPLSSPEQVPNHDGSGVIDAVGPGVDPDRIGERVWLWEAARQRLGGTAAEYLSCRRGTP
;
A
#
# COMPACT_ATOMS: atom_id res chain seq x y z
N MET A 1 -9.88 -3.61 7.41
CA MET A 1 -9.94 -2.99 6.07
C MET A 1 -10.05 -4.04 4.97
N ARG A 2 -10.42 -3.62 3.79
CA ARG A 2 -10.37 -4.46 2.60
C ARG A 2 -9.07 -4.22 1.85
N ALA A 3 -8.51 -5.29 1.31
CA ALA A 3 -7.32 -5.23 0.49
C ALA A 3 -7.39 -6.28 -0.61
N VAL A 4 -6.72 -6.02 -1.72
CA VAL A 4 -6.49 -7.02 -2.76
C VAL A 4 -5.12 -7.61 -2.55
N ILE A 5 -5.02 -8.93 -2.57
CA ILE A 5 -3.74 -9.64 -2.41
C ILE A 5 -3.58 -10.71 -3.48
N TYR A 6 -2.34 -11.16 -3.65
CA TYR A 6 -2.07 -12.42 -4.32
C TYR A 6 -1.02 -13.22 -3.53
N ARG A 7 -1.13 -14.55 -3.58
CA ARG A 7 -0.27 -15.48 -2.84
C ARG A 7 0.62 -16.31 -3.75
N GLU A 8 0.40 -16.20 -5.05
CA GLU A 8 1.17 -16.93 -6.06
C GLU A 8 1.25 -16.08 -7.32
N ASN A 9 2.27 -16.32 -8.13
CA ASN A 9 2.38 -15.67 -9.41
C ASN A 9 1.34 -16.23 -10.37
N GLY A 10 0.87 -15.41 -11.28
CA GLY A 10 -0.10 -15.84 -12.26
C GLY A 10 -0.88 -14.70 -12.90
N PRO A 11 -1.94 -15.05 -13.65
CA PRO A 11 -2.84 -14.07 -14.27
C PRO A 11 -3.73 -13.37 -13.23
N SER A 12 -4.57 -12.46 -13.69
CA SER A 12 -5.44 -11.68 -12.79
C SER A 12 -6.33 -12.55 -11.89
N SER A 13 -6.58 -13.79 -12.26
CA SER A 13 -7.39 -14.70 -11.45
C SER A 13 -6.75 -15.06 -10.09
N VAL A 14 -5.45 -14.80 -9.90
CA VAL A 14 -4.80 -15.01 -8.60
C VAL A 14 -5.09 -13.89 -7.61
N LEU A 15 -5.64 -12.77 -8.05
CA LEU A 15 -6.00 -11.65 -7.18
C LEU A 15 -7.24 -12.00 -6.36
N ARG A 16 -7.18 -11.66 -5.06
CA ARG A 16 -8.26 -11.93 -4.11
C ARG A 16 -8.56 -10.70 -3.27
N LEU A 17 -9.84 -10.43 -3.07
CA LEU A 17 -10.29 -9.40 -2.12
C LEU A 17 -10.43 -10.06 -0.74
N VAL A 18 -9.74 -9.51 0.24
CA VAL A 18 -9.67 -10.07 1.59
C VAL A 18 -9.82 -8.98 2.65
N GLY A 19 -10.18 -9.40 3.87
CA GLY A 19 -10.11 -8.54 5.05
C GLY A 19 -8.73 -8.64 5.70
N ARG A 20 -8.21 -7.49 6.15
CA ARG A 20 -6.93 -7.40 6.88
C ARG A 20 -7.04 -6.35 7.97
N PRO A 21 -6.25 -6.47 9.05
CA PRO A 21 -6.21 -5.41 10.05
C PRO A 21 -5.79 -4.09 9.42
N THR A 22 -6.42 -3.00 9.85
CA THR A 22 -5.98 -1.67 9.46
C THR A 22 -4.60 -1.42 10.08
N PRO A 23 -3.58 -1.05 9.28
CA PRO A 23 -2.24 -0.90 9.81
C PRO A 23 -2.14 0.28 10.78
N GLU A 24 -1.35 0.11 11.84
CA GLU A 24 -1.00 1.20 12.74
C GLU A 24 0.35 1.77 12.31
N PRO A 25 0.47 3.11 12.18
CA PRO A 25 1.75 3.69 11.76
C PRO A 25 2.82 3.52 12.85
N GLU A 26 3.98 3.06 12.42
CA GLU A 26 5.15 2.90 13.27
C GLU A 26 5.88 4.25 13.44
N PRO A 27 6.90 4.35 14.33
CA PRO A 27 7.67 5.58 14.46
C PRO A 27 8.19 6.09 13.11
N GLY A 28 7.93 7.36 12.82
CA GLY A 28 8.32 8.00 11.56
C GLY A 28 7.38 7.72 10.40
N GLU A 29 6.34 6.96 10.60
CA GLU A 29 5.38 6.61 9.54
C GLU A 29 4.09 7.40 9.65
N VAL A 30 3.39 7.49 8.52
CA VAL A 30 2.02 7.99 8.45
C VAL A 30 1.12 6.88 7.89
N ARG A 31 -0.14 6.91 8.27
CA ARG A 31 -1.15 6.06 7.64
C ARG A 31 -1.93 6.90 6.63
N VAL A 32 -2.12 6.35 5.46
CA VAL A 32 -2.87 7.01 4.38
C VAL A 32 -4.15 6.24 4.14
N GLN A 33 -5.27 6.95 4.17
CA GLN A 33 -6.54 6.45 3.65
C GLN A 33 -6.49 6.61 2.13
N VAL A 34 -6.40 5.50 1.42
CA VAL A 34 -6.20 5.49 -0.02
C VAL A 34 -7.51 5.82 -0.73
N HIS A 35 -7.49 6.83 -1.58
CA HIS A 35 -8.62 7.19 -2.42
C HIS A 35 -8.49 6.63 -3.83
N THR A 36 -7.27 6.59 -4.35
CA THR A 36 -6.99 6.11 -5.71
C THR A 36 -5.77 5.22 -5.69
N SER A 37 -5.88 4.06 -6.34
CA SER A 37 -4.78 3.12 -6.53
C SER A 37 -4.48 3.04 -8.02
N GLY A 38 -3.23 3.32 -8.40
CA GLY A 38 -2.80 3.27 -9.79
C GLY A 38 -2.37 1.87 -10.19
N VAL A 39 -2.73 1.46 -11.40
CA VAL A 39 -2.28 0.19 -11.99
C VAL A 39 -1.32 0.51 -13.12
N ASN A 40 -0.11 0.00 -13.03
CA ASN A 40 0.96 0.19 -13.99
C ASN A 40 1.42 -1.14 -14.57
N PRO A 41 2.11 -1.15 -15.73
CA PRO A 41 2.64 -2.40 -16.28
C PRO A 41 3.54 -3.18 -15.32
N THR A 42 4.31 -2.49 -14.48
CA THR A 42 5.15 -3.15 -13.46
C THR A 42 4.32 -4.01 -12.50
N ASP A 43 3.08 -3.64 -12.24
CA ASP A 43 2.22 -4.35 -11.28
C ASP A 43 1.81 -5.72 -11.81
N TRP A 44 1.31 -5.80 -13.06
CA TRP A 44 0.94 -7.10 -13.62
C TRP A 44 2.15 -7.93 -14.01
N LYS A 45 3.26 -7.29 -14.38
CA LYS A 45 4.51 -8.01 -14.68
C LYS A 45 5.07 -8.67 -13.41
N ALA A 46 5.09 -7.94 -12.30
CA ALA A 46 5.53 -8.51 -11.02
C ALA A 46 4.63 -9.66 -10.59
N ARG A 47 3.32 -9.48 -10.69
CA ARG A 47 2.37 -10.55 -10.36
C ARG A 47 2.60 -11.79 -11.21
N SER A 48 2.90 -11.61 -12.49
CA SER A 48 3.07 -12.73 -13.41
C SER A 48 4.38 -13.49 -13.21
N ALA A 49 5.47 -12.82 -12.85
CA ALA A 49 6.80 -13.40 -12.98
C ALA A 49 7.77 -13.16 -11.82
N THR A 50 7.60 -12.11 -11.03
CA THR A 50 8.54 -11.83 -9.94
C THR A 50 8.20 -12.71 -8.72
N PRO A 51 9.13 -13.57 -8.27
CA PRO A 51 8.87 -14.42 -7.12
C PRO A 51 8.48 -13.59 -5.89
N LEU A 52 7.48 -14.08 -5.16
CA LEU A 52 7.05 -13.47 -3.91
C LEU A 52 8.13 -13.62 -2.84
N SER A 53 8.41 -12.55 -2.11
CA SER A 53 9.33 -12.57 -0.97
C SER A 53 8.62 -12.84 0.37
N SER A 54 7.30 -13.01 0.33
CA SER A 54 6.48 -13.25 1.51
C SER A 54 5.24 -14.05 1.13
N PRO A 55 4.46 -14.55 2.11
CA PRO A 55 3.27 -15.36 1.84
C PRO A 55 2.21 -14.66 0.99
N GLU A 56 2.15 -13.33 1.04
CA GLU A 56 1.20 -12.57 0.22
C GLU A 56 1.74 -11.19 -0.09
N GLN A 57 1.20 -10.59 -1.14
CA GLN A 57 1.55 -9.23 -1.58
C GLN A 57 0.27 -8.45 -1.89
N VAL A 58 0.21 -7.22 -1.40
CA VAL A 58 -0.76 -6.22 -1.87
C VAL A 58 -0.10 -5.47 -3.02
N PRO A 59 -0.65 -5.54 -4.23
CA PRO A 59 -0.01 -4.92 -5.39
C PRO A 59 -0.17 -3.40 -5.41
N ASN A 60 0.34 -2.81 -6.48
CA ASN A 60 0.29 -1.41 -6.88
C ASN A 60 1.22 -0.50 -6.08
N HIS A 61 1.99 0.28 -6.82
CA HIS A 61 3.01 1.17 -6.25
C HIS A 61 2.51 2.58 -6.04
N ASP A 62 1.60 3.04 -6.90
CA ASP A 62 1.19 4.43 -6.94
C ASP A 62 -0.25 4.60 -6.45
N GLY A 63 -0.51 5.77 -5.89
CA GLY A 63 -1.85 6.10 -5.45
C GLY A 63 -1.90 7.50 -4.87
N SER A 64 -3.07 7.85 -4.38
CA SER A 64 -3.30 9.09 -3.66
C SER A 64 -4.28 8.88 -2.54
N GLY A 65 -4.23 9.73 -1.55
CA GLY A 65 -5.14 9.66 -0.43
C GLY A 65 -4.91 10.78 0.57
N VAL A 66 -5.37 10.56 1.78
CA VAL A 66 -5.30 11.54 2.86
C VAL A 66 -4.65 10.87 4.07
N ILE A 67 -3.72 11.57 4.71
CA ILE A 67 -3.14 11.10 5.98
C ILE A 67 -4.25 11.14 7.03
N ASP A 68 -4.54 10.01 7.66
CA ASP A 68 -5.57 9.91 8.69
C ASP A 68 -5.01 9.54 10.06
N ALA A 69 -3.75 9.17 10.15
CA ALA A 69 -3.05 8.90 11.40
C ALA A 69 -1.56 9.06 11.22
N VAL A 70 -0.85 9.38 12.30
CA VAL A 70 0.61 9.52 12.29
C VAL A 70 1.21 8.68 13.40
N GLY A 71 2.40 8.14 13.14
CA GLY A 71 3.18 7.43 14.15
C GLY A 71 3.98 8.38 15.04
N PRO A 72 4.60 7.83 16.09
CA PRO A 72 5.46 8.61 16.97
C PRO A 72 6.54 9.36 16.18
N GLY A 73 6.79 10.62 16.55
CA GLY A 73 7.80 11.45 15.90
C GLY A 73 7.35 12.18 14.65
N VAL A 74 6.14 11.94 14.19
CA VAL A 74 5.54 12.68 13.06
C VAL A 74 4.59 13.75 13.60
N ASP A 75 4.64 14.95 13.02
CA ASP A 75 3.79 16.05 13.42
C ASP A 75 2.31 15.69 13.21
N PRO A 76 1.48 15.71 14.29
CA PRO A 76 0.05 15.42 14.16
C PRO A 76 -0.71 16.38 13.23
N ASP A 77 -0.17 17.57 12.98
CA ASP A 77 -0.81 18.53 12.06
C ASP A 77 -0.84 18.04 10.63
N ARG A 78 -0.08 16.99 10.31
CA ARG A 78 -0.15 16.35 9.00
C ARG A 78 -1.44 15.58 8.75
N ILE A 79 -2.21 15.25 9.79
CA ILE A 79 -3.50 14.58 9.62
C ILE A 79 -4.42 15.50 8.81
N GLY A 80 -5.03 14.94 7.76
CA GLY A 80 -5.84 15.68 6.81
C GLY A 80 -5.08 16.14 5.56
N GLU A 81 -3.77 15.97 5.53
CA GLU A 81 -2.94 16.33 4.38
C GLU A 81 -3.20 15.38 3.21
N ARG A 82 -3.45 15.93 2.04
CA ARG A 82 -3.59 15.17 0.80
C ARG A 82 -2.21 14.83 0.28
N VAL A 83 -2.00 13.55 -0.04
CA VAL A 83 -0.71 13.04 -0.50
C VAL A 83 -0.89 12.13 -1.70
N TRP A 84 0.17 12.01 -2.47
CA TRP A 84 0.29 10.96 -3.47
C TRP A 84 1.40 10.00 -3.03
N LEU A 85 1.28 8.75 -3.48
CA LEU A 85 2.14 7.65 -3.09
C LEU A 85 2.97 7.20 -4.28
N TRP A 86 4.21 6.84 -4.01
CA TRP A 86 5.15 6.42 -5.03
C TRP A 86 5.97 5.25 -4.51
N GLU A 87 6.05 4.20 -5.31
CA GLU A 87 6.75 2.96 -4.96
C GLU A 87 6.32 2.35 -3.62
N ALA A 88 5.03 2.45 -3.28
CA ALA A 88 4.52 1.97 -2.00
C ALA A 88 4.75 0.47 -1.80
N ALA A 89 4.66 -0.33 -2.86
CA ALA A 89 4.84 -1.78 -2.78
C ALA A 89 6.30 -2.23 -2.93
N ARG A 90 7.23 -1.30 -3.17
CA ARG A 90 8.62 -1.66 -3.38
C ARG A 90 9.23 -2.19 -2.08
N GLN A 91 9.67 -3.47 -2.12
CA GLN A 91 10.25 -4.14 -0.95
C GLN A 91 9.36 -4.11 0.29
N ARG A 92 8.04 -4.04 0.09
CA ARG A 92 7.03 -4.01 1.15
C ARG A 92 5.89 -4.96 0.81
N LEU A 93 5.19 -5.42 1.85
CA LEU A 93 4.01 -6.26 1.70
C LEU A 93 2.79 -5.48 1.25
N GLY A 94 2.75 -4.18 1.55
CA GLY A 94 1.58 -3.34 1.36
C GLY A 94 1.74 -2.34 0.23
N GLY A 95 1.12 -2.61 -0.92
CA GLY A 95 0.92 -1.62 -1.98
C GLY A 95 -0.37 -0.83 -1.79
N THR A 96 -0.76 -0.09 -2.82
CA THR A 96 -1.90 0.83 -2.75
C THR A 96 -3.25 0.16 -3.00
N ALA A 97 -3.29 -1.14 -3.33
CA ALA A 97 -4.55 -1.86 -3.54
C ALA A 97 -5.19 -2.27 -2.21
N ALA A 98 -5.32 -1.33 -1.30
CA ALA A 98 -5.90 -1.50 0.02
C ALA A 98 -6.55 -0.19 0.46
N GLU A 99 -7.48 -0.26 1.41
CA GLU A 99 -8.15 0.95 1.90
C GLU A 99 -7.21 1.86 2.68
N TYR A 100 -6.22 1.28 3.37
CA TYR A 100 -5.23 2.02 4.15
C TYR A 100 -3.84 1.42 3.94
N LEU A 101 -2.83 2.24 4.03
CA LEU A 101 -1.45 1.77 4.11
C LEU A 101 -0.63 2.69 5.02
N SER A 102 0.42 2.13 5.60
CA SER A 102 1.40 2.90 6.35
C SER A 102 2.67 3.01 5.53
N CYS A 103 3.24 4.20 5.51
CA CYS A 103 4.47 4.45 4.78
C CYS A 103 5.31 5.48 5.51
N ARG A 104 6.61 5.52 5.20
CA ARG A 104 7.47 6.53 5.77
C ARG A 104 7.10 7.90 5.21
N ARG A 105 7.19 8.90 6.08
CA ARG A 105 7.04 10.29 5.67
C ARG A 105 8.08 10.64 4.59
N GLY A 106 7.83 11.65 3.84
CA GLY A 106 8.74 12.12 2.80
C GLY A 106 8.37 11.61 1.42
N THR A 107 7.40 10.76 1.33
CA THR A 107 6.74 10.50 0.07
C THR A 107 5.82 11.67 -0.20
N PRO A 108 6.13 12.47 -1.19
CA PRO A 108 5.31 13.63 -1.46
C PRO A 108 3.92 13.23 -1.83
#